data_7bde1c6a7dc3d4f4d778445abd97e66a
#
_entry.id   7bde1c6a7dc3d4f4d778445abd97e66a
#
_cell.length_a   1.000
_cell.length_b   1.000
_cell.length_c   1.000
_cell.angle_alpha   90.00
_cell.angle_beta   90.00
_cell.angle_gamma   90.00
#
_symmetry.space_group_name_H-M   'P 1'
#
loop_
_entity.id
_entity.type
_entity.pdbx_description
1 polymer ?
#
loop_
_entity_poly.entity_id
_entity_poly.type
_entity_poly.pdbx_seq_one_letter_code
_entity_poly.pdbx_strand_id
1 'polypeptide(L)'
;VNGKDYYTILGVSENATAEEIKKTYRKLAFQYHPDKNPGSEEKMKDVNEAYAVLSDSGKRKEYDSLRQNYGFYARDHFRQTYTEQDIFRDSDIDYIFEELSRAFGLSRPEDIFSRSTFYGDQYRNFEFRGPGFSGRGFFFFGPMPQAYRDMMRESSNRAEDVSSHR
;
A
#
# COMPACT_ATOMS: atom_id res chain seq x y z
N VAL A 1 -5.52 -21.52 -7.59
CA VAL A 1 -6.82 -20.99 -7.14
C VAL A 1 -6.62 -20.32 -5.79
N ASN A 2 -6.32 -19.06 -5.79
CA ASN A 2 -6.18 -18.29 -4.56
C ASN A 2 -7.51 -17.66 -4.17
N GLY A 3 -8.49 -18.51 -3.87
CA GLY A 3 -9.81 -18.08 -3.42
C GLY A 3 -9.85 -17.60 -1.97
N LYS A 4 -8.79 -16.95 -1.48
CA LYS A 4 -8.80 -16.40 -0.13
C LYS A 4 -9.63 -15.13 -0.09
N ASP A 5 -10.71 -15.20 0.65
CA ASP A 5 -11.56 -14.07 0.99
C ASP A 5 -10.78 -13.04 1.81
N TYR A 6 -11.03 -11.76 1.59
CA TYR A 6 -10.34 -10.68 2.31
C TYR A 6 -10.54 -10.76 3.83
N TYR A 7 -11.70 -11.15 4.30
CA TYR A 7 -11.94 -11.35 5.74
C TYR A 7 -11.09 -12.49 6.30
N THR A 8 -10.94 -13.56 5.55
CA THR A 8 -10.09 -14.70 5.91
C THR A 8 -8.62 -14.31 5.92
N ILE A 9 -8.18 -13.53 4.95
CA ILE A 9 -6.80 -13.04 4.86
C ILE A 9 -6.44 -12.21 6.10
N LEU A 10 -7.32 -11.31 6.53
CA LEU A 10 -7.11 -10.53 7.75
C LEU A 10 -7.40 -11.33 9.03
N GLY A 11 -8.12 -12.43 8.93
CA GLY A 11 -8.53 -13.19 10.10
C GLY A 11 -9.58 -12.46 10.95
N VAL A 12 -10.47 -11.71 10.32
CA VAL A 12 -11.55 -10.98 10.99
C VAL A 12 -12.91 -11.52 10.58
N SER A 13 -13.92 -11.27 11.41
CA SER A 13 -15.31 -11.59 11.10
C SER A 13 -15.86 -10.69 9.99
N GLU A 14 -16.82 -11.18 9.24
CA GLU A 14 -17.58 -10.38 8.28
C GLU A 14 -18.31 -9.20 8.95
N ASN A 15 -18.58 -9.30 10.24
CA ASN A 15 -19.22 -8.26 11.04
C ASN A 15 -18.21 -7.38 11.78
N ALA A 16 -16.91 -7.51 11.50
CA ALA A 16 -15.88 -6.73 12.16
C ALA A 16 -16.10 -5.23 11.93
N THR A 17 -15.88 -4.45 12.99
CA THR A 17 -15.91 -2.99 12.90
C THR A 17 -14.67 -2.47 12.15
N ALA A 18 -14.74 -1.24 11.67
CA ALA A 18 -13.59 -0.58 11.05
C ALA A 18 -12.37 -0.53 11.99
N GLU A 19 -12.61 -0.33 13.27
CA GLU A 19 -11.55 -0.31 14.30
C GLU A 19 -10.91 -1.70 14.48
N GLU A 20 -11.71 -2.75 14.50
CA GLU A 20 -11.21 -4.13 14.60
C GLU A 20 -10.38 -4.50 13.38
N ILE A 21 -10.82 -4.12 12.20
CA ILE A 21 -10.09 -4.32 10.94
C ILE A 21 -8.74 -3.60 11.00
N LYS A 22 -8.70 -2.36 11.40
CA LYS A 22 -7.49 -1.56 11.52
C LYS A 22 -6.53 -2.12 12.55
N LYS A 23 -7.04 -2.50 13.71
CA LYS A 23 -6.25 -3.10 14.79
C LYS A 23 -5.60 -4.42 14.35
N THR A 24 -6.37 -5.27 13.69
CA THR A 24 -5.88 -6.54 13.17
C THR A 24 -4.84 -6.32 12.08
N TYR A 25 -5.07 -5.38 11.17
CA TYR A 25 -4.12 -5.01 10.14
C TYR A 25 -2.77 -4.55 10.73
N ARG A 26 -2.79 -3.71 11.76
CA ARG A 26 -1.56 -3.26 12.43
C ARG A 26 -0.76 -4.42 12.99
N LYS A 27 -1.41 -5.40 13.59
CA LYS A 27 -0.75 -6.61 14.08
C LYS A 27 -0.10 -7.40 12.96
N LEU A 28 -0.82 -7.60 11.85
CA LEU A 28 -0.32 -8.34 10.71
C LEU A 28 0.82 -7.59 10.02
N ALA A 29 0.70 -6.28 9.86
CA ALA A 29 1.74 -5.44 9.27
C ALA A 29 3.03 -5.49 10.10
N PHE A 30 2.93 -5.50 11.41
CA PHE A 30 4.06 -5.67 12.30
C PHE A 30 4.66 -7.07 12.21
N GLN A 31 3.82 -8.09 12.23
CA GLN A 31 4.24 -9.50 12.19
C GLN A 31 4.95 -9.85 10.88
N TYR A 32 4.44 -9.35 9.77
CA TYR A 32 4.96 -9.65 8.43
C TYR A 32 5.86 -8.56 7.87
N HIS A 33 6.30 -7.63 8.71
CA HIS A 33 7.27 -6.62 8.31
C HIS A 33 8.56 -7.28 7.81
N PRO A 34 9.19 -6.81 6.72
CA PRO A 34 10.39 -7.43 6.15
C PRO A 34 11.57 -7.50 7.11
N ASP A 35 11.69 -6.55 8.04
CA ASP A 35 12.74 -6.56 9.06
C ASP A 35 12.56 -7.69 10.08
N LYS A 36 11.32 -8.10 10.32
CA LYS A 36 10.98 -9.14 11.30
C LYS A 36 10.78 -10.51 10.68
N ASN A 37 10.30 -10.56 9.46
CA ASN A 37 9.92 -11.80 8.79
C ASN A 37 10.28 -11.73 7.31
N PRO A 38 11.59 -11.86 6.98
CA PRO A 38 12.02 -11.89 5.59
C PRO A 38 11.36 -13.04 4.83
N GLY A 39 10.94 -12.79 3.61
CA GLY A 39 10.28 -13.80 2.77
C GLY A 39 8.75 -13.81 2.90
N SER A 40 8.16 -12.91 3.66
CA SER A 40 6.70 -12.80 3.81
C SER A 40 6.05 -11.74 2.90
N GLU A 41 6.74 -11.33 1.86
CA GLU A 41 6.30 -10.25 0.95
C GLU A 41 4.96 -10.55 0.31
N GLU A 42 4.76 -11.77 -0.17
CA GLU A 42 3.49 -12.18 -0.79
C GLU A 42 2.33 -12.13 0.19
N LYS A 43 2.56 -12.57 1.40
CA LYS A 43 1.55 -12.54 2.45
C LYS A 43 1.21 -11.11 2.83
N MET A 44 2.21 -10.24 2.92
CA MET A 44 2.00 -8.82 3.19
C MET A 44 1.23 -8.14 2.07
N LYS A 45 1.51 -8.51 0.83
CA LYS A 45 0.75 -8.03 -0.33
C LYS A 45 -0.74 -8.36 -0.21
N ASP A 46 -1.07 -9.60 0.11
CA ASP A 46 -2.46 -10.03 0.30
C ASP A 46 -3.13 -9.29 1.46
N VAL A 47 -2.42 -9.13 2.57
CA VAL A 47 -2.90 -8.40 3.75
C VAL A 47 -3.17 -6.93 3.43
N ASN A 48 -2.28 -6.29 2.69
CA ASN A 48 -2.43 -4.89 2.27
C ASN A 48 -3.67 -4.71 1.37
N GLU A 49 -3.85 -5.59 0.40
CA GLU A 49 -5.01 -5.54 -0.49
C GLU A 49 -6.32 -5.73 0.29
N ALA A 50 -6.37 -6.73 1.16
CA ALA A 50 -7.53 -6.99 1.99
C ALA A 50 -7.89 -5.79 2.87
N TYR A 51 -6.90 -5.18 3.48
CA TYR A 51 -7.10 -3.98 4.29
C TYR A 51 -7.56 -2.78 3.46
N ALA A 52 -6.96 -2.54 2.30
CA ALA A 52 -7.34 -1.44 1.43
C ALA A 52 -8.82 -1.53 1.02
N VAL A 53 -9.33 -2.73 0.79
CA VAL A 53 -10.75 -2.94 0.45
C VAL A 53 -11.64 -2.84 1.68
N LEU A 54 -11.31 -3.55 2.76
CA LEU A 54 -12.19 -3.66 3.93
C LEU A 54 -12.18 -2.40 4.83
N SER A 55 -11.15 -1.58 4.76
CA SER A 55 -11.07 -0.33 5.51
C SER A 55 -11.85 0.82 4.87
N ASP A 56 -12.17 0.71 3.60
CA ASP A 56 -12.97 1.69 2.88
C ASP A 56 -14.44 1.22 2.86
N SER A 57 -15.35 2.01 3.41
CA SER A 57 -16.75 1.64 3.55
C SER A 57 -17.42 1.35 2.22
N GLY A 58 -17.11 2.11 1.18
CA GLY A 58 -17.64 1.92 -0.16
C GLY A 58 -17.13 0.65 -0.82
N LYS A 59 -15.82 0.43 -0.81
CA LYS A 59 -15.21 -0.77 -1.37
C LYS A 59 -15.61 -2.03 -0.62
N ARG A 60 -15.69 -1.97 0.71
CA ARG A 60 -16.16 -3.07 1.54
C ARG A 60 -17.59 -3.48 1.16
N LYS A 61 -18.47 -2.50 0.99
CA LYS A 61 -19.86 -2.72 0.63
C LYS A 61 -20.00 -3.41 -0.75
N GLU A 62 -19.22 -2.95 -1.72
CA GLU A 62 -19.18 -3.58 -3.04
C GLU A 62 -18.60 -5.00 -2.99
N TYR A 63 -17.53 -5.19 -2.25
CA TYR A 63 -16.96 -6.51 -2.06
C TYR A 63 -17.96 -7.47 -1.39
N ASP A 64 -18.66 -7.02 -0.36
CA ASP A 64 -19.68 -7.82 0.32
C ASP A 64 -20.81 -8.23 -0.64
N SER A 65 -21.21 -7.33 -1.51
CA SER A 65 -22.20 -7.62 -2.57
C SER A 65 -21.69 -8.69 -3.54
N LEU A 66 -20.43 -8.58 -3.96
CA LEU A 66 -19.80 -9.60 -4.82
C LEU A 66 -19.71 -10.95 -4.12
N ARG A 67 -19.44 -10.97 -2.81
CA ARG A 67 -19.42 -12.22 -2.04
C ARG A 67 -20.76 -12.93 -2.05
N GLN A 68 -21.85 -12.19 -1.95
CA GLN A 68 -23.21 -12.77 -2.02
C GLN A 68 -23.50 -13.38 -3.38
N ASN A 69 -23.01 -12.77 -4.45
CA ASN A 69 -23.29 -13.19 -5.81
C ASN A 69 -22.30 -14.24 -6.35
N TYR A 70 -21.03 -14.17 -5.97
CA TYR A 70 -19.95 -14.95 -6.57
C TYR A 70 -19.17 -15.81 -5.57
N GLY A 71 -19.42 -15.66 -4.28
CA GLY A 71 -18.78 -16.48 -3.24
C GLY A 71 -17.25 -16.45 -3.34
N PHE A 72 -16.66 -17.60 -3.59
CA PHE A 72 -15.21 -17.79 -3.71
C PHE A 72 -14.53 -16.91 -4.78
N TYR A 73 -15.28 -16.51 -5.79
CA TYR A 73 -14.76 -15.72 -6.90
C TYR A 73 -14.94 -14.21 -6.71
N ALA A 74 -15.42 -13.78 -5.55
CA ALA A 74 -15.65 -12.37 -5.26
C ALA A 74 -14.39 -11.52 -5.39
N ARG A 75 -13.25 -12.01 -4.91
CA ARG A 75 -11.96 -11.32 -5.01
C ARG A 75 -11.53 -11.14 -6.47
N ASP A 76 -11.67 -12.18 -7.27
CA ASP A 76 -11.33 -12.12 -8.69
C ASP A 76 -12.22 -11.12 -9.43
N HIS A 77 -13.50 -11.12 -9.16
CA HIS A 77 -14.44 -10.15 -9.72
C HIS A 77 -14.12 -8.73 -9.26
N PHE A 78 -13.77 -8.54 -8.01
CA PHE A 78 -13.36 -7.24 -7.50
C PHE A 78 -12.12 -6.71 -8.22
N ARG A 79 -11.11 -7.55 -8.42
CA ARG A 79 -9.89 -7.21 -9.16
C ARG A 79 -10.14 -6.92 -10.63
N GLN A 80 -11.15 -7.50 -11.24
CA GLN A 80 -11.55 -7.19 -12.62
C GLN A 80 -12.23 -5.83 -12.73
N THR A 81 -12.97 -5.42 -11.70
CA THR A 81 -13.69 -4.16 -11.66
C THR A 81 -12.80 -2.99 -11.27
N TYR A 82 -11.89 -3.21 -10.33
CA TYR A 82 -11.02 -2.17 -9.79
C TYR A 82 -9.56 -2.44 -10.17
N THR A 83 -8.87 -1.41 -10.65
CA THR A 83 -7.42 -1.47 -10.83
C THR A 83 -6.73 -1.48 -9.47
N GLU A 84 -5.47 -1.90 -9.42
CA GLU A 84 -4.66 -1.79 -8.19
C GLU A 84 -4.63 -0.35 -7.69
N GLN A 85 -4.53 0.61 -8.59
CA GLN A 85 -4.57 2.03 -8.25
C GLN A 85 -5.88 2.42 -7.55
N ASP A 86 -7.01 1.92 -8.04
CA ASP A 86 -8.32 2.20 -7.43
C ASP A 86 -8.45 1.53 -6.06
N ILE A 87 -7.93 0.31 -5.91
CA ILE A 87 -7.96 -0.43 -4.64
C ILE A 87 -7.20 0.31 -3.54
N PHE A 88 -6.01 0.84 -3.86
CA PHE A 88 -5.16 1.51 -2.87
C PHE A 88 -5.38 3.01 -2.76
N ARG A 89 -6.24 3.58 -3.60
CA ARG A 89 -6.58 5.01 -3.52
C ARG A 89 -7.16 5.35 -2.14
N ASP A 90 -6.64 6.42 -1.56
CA ASP A 90 -7.06 6.95 -0.25
C ASP A 90 -6.85 5.99 0.95
N SER A 91 -6.05 4.94 0.76
CA SER A 91 -5.67 4.04 1.84
C SER A 91 -4.69 4.71 2.80
N ASP A 92 -4.80 4.40 4.10
CA ASP A 92 -3.90 4.88 5.14
C ASP A 92 -2.75 3.91 5.44
N ILE A 93 -2.49 2.95 4.56
CA ILE A 93 -1.44 1.94 4.74
C ILE A 93 -0.07 2.57 4.99
N ASP A 94 0.32 3.56 4.20
CA ASP A 94 1.61 4.24 4.36
C ASP A 94 1.74 4.93 5.71
N TYR A 95 0.67 5.55 6.18
CA TYR A 95 0.63 6.18 7.49
C TYR A 95 0.81 5.14 8.61
N ILE A 96 0.16 4.00 8.50
CA ILE A 96 0.28 2.92 9.48
C ILE A 96 1.71 2.36 9.51
N PHE A 97 2.33 2.15 8.35
CA PHE A 97 3.72 1.70 8.28
C PHE A 97 4.69 2.72 8.86
N GLU A 98 4.48 4.00 8.60
CA GLU A 98 5.31 5.05 9.19
C GLU A 98 5.18 5.07 10.71
N GLU A 99 3.96 4.94 11.22
CA GLU A 99 3.69 4.87 12.66
C GLU A 99 4.38 3.67 13.31
N LEU A 100 4.30 2.49 12.69
CA LEU A 100 4.98 1.28 13.17
C LEU A 100 6.50 1.43 13.12
N SER A 101 7.04 2.06 12.10
CA SER A 101 8.47 2.32 11.97
C SER A 101 8.97 3.22 13.10
N ARG A 102 8.25 4.26 13.43
CA ARG A 102 8.58 5.15 14.54
C ARG A 102 8.47 4.47 15.89
N ALA A 103 7.41 3.70 16.09
CA ALA A 103 7.14 3.06 17.39
C ALA A 103 8.12 1.92 17.72
N PHE A 104 8.55 1.16 16.71
CA PHE A 104 9.33 -0.07 16.89
C PHE A 104 10.71 -0.04 16.25
N GLY A 105 11.13 1.09 15.70
CA GLY A 105 12.43 1.23 15.05
C GLY A 105 12.60 0.38 13.79
N LEU A 106 11.52 0.07 13.10
CA LEU A 106 11.55 -0.69 11.85
C LEU A 106 11.95 0.20 10.67
N SER A 107 12.43 -0.41 9.59
CA SER A 107 12.72 0.29 8.35
C SER A 107 11.47 0.98 7.80
N ARG A 108 11.64 2.21 7.33
CA ARG A 108 10.55 2.96 6.71
C ARG A 108 10.24 2.40 5.32
N PRO A 109 9.03 2.64 4.80
CA PRO A 109 8.69 2.24 3.44
C PRO A 109 9.72 2.70 2.40
N GLU A 110 10.26 3.91 2.54
CA GLU A 110 11.28 4.46 1.65
C GLU A 110 12.57 3.63 1.65
N ASP A 111 12.99 3.11 2.79
CA ASP A 111 14.18 2.28 2.93
C ASP A 111 13.97 0.86 2.38
N ILE A 112 12.74 0.40 2.37
CA ILE A 112 12.34 -0.92 1.89
C ILE A 112 12.26 -0.95 0.37
N PHE A 113 12.04 0.17 -0.30
CA PHE A 113 11.92 0.26 -1.76
C PHE A 113 13.13 -0.29 -2.51
N SER A 114 14.32 -0.12 -1.95
CA SER A 114 15.55 -0.65 -2.55
C SER A 114 15.65 -2.16 -2.49
N ARG A 115 14.83 -2.81 -1.68
CA ARG A 115 14.85 -4.28 -1.46
C ARG A 115 13.80 -5.02 -2.27
N SER A 116 13.23 -4.39 -3.27
CA SER A 116 12.24 -4.90 -4.23
C SER A 116 11.02 -5.61 -3.67
N THR A 117 9.85 -5.19 -4.07
CA THR A 117 8.61 -5.97 -4.05
C THR A 117 7.97 -6.27 -2.69
N PHE A 118 8.27 -5.53 -1.62
CA PHE A 118 7.56 -5.70 -0.35
C PHE A 118 6.04 -5.55 -0.52
N TYR A 119 5.64 -4.66 -1.41
CA TYR A 119 4.26 -4.45 -1.78
C TYR A 119 3.92 -5.05 -3.15
N GLY A 120 4.84 -5.81 -3.73
CA GLY A 120 4.66 -6.39 -5.05
C GLY A 120 4.43 -5.34 -6.12
N ASP A 121 3.50 -5.62 -7.03
CA ASP A 121 3.16 -4.72 -8.14
C ASP A 121 2.45 -3.43 -7.70
N GLN A 122 2.14 -3.28 -6.42
CA GLN A 122 1.55 -2.06 -5.87
C GLN A 122 2.51 -0.88 -5.91
N TYR A 123 3.81 -1.16 -5.88
CA TYR A 123 4.86 -0.16 -6.04
C TYR A 123 5.49 -0.35 -7.40
N ARG A 124 5.22 0.56 -8.31
CA ARG A 124 5.91 0.59 -9.60
C ARG A 124 7.14 1.47 -9.49
N ASN A 125 8.26 0.91 -9.93
CA ASN A 125 9.45 1.71 -10.18
C ASN A 125 9.16 2.69 -11.29
N PHE A 126 9.45 3.94 -11.07
CA PHE A 126 9.45 4.92 -12.14
C PHE A 126 10.77 5.69 -12.10
N GLU A 127 11.29 5.95 -13.29
CA GLU A 127 12.49 6.76 -13.43
C GLU A 127 12.09 8.21 -13.65
N PHE A 128 12.63 9.08 -12.82
CA PHE A 128 12.52 10.52 -13.04
C PHE A 128 13.67 10.95 -13.93
N ARG A 129 13.36 11.58 -15.03
CA ARG A 129 14.33 12.28 -15.84
C ARG A 129 13.94 13.74 -15.96
N GLY A 130 14.70 14.60 -15.31
CA GLY A 130 14.63 16.05 -15.51
C GLY A 130 16.00 16.58 -15.92
N PRO A 131 16.07 17.83 -16.38
CA PRO A 131 17.35 18.46 -16.75
C PRO A 131 18.30 18.47 -15.54
N GLY A 132 19.39 17.69 -15.63
CA GLY A 132 20.39 17.60 -14.57
C GLY A 132 20.01 16.73 -13.37
N PHE A 133 18.89 16.03 -13.44
CA PHE A 133 18.42 15.15 -12.38
C PHE A 133 17.90 13.84 -12.95
N SER A 134 18.46 12.75 -12.47
CA SER A 134 17.92 11.41 -12.72
C SER A 134 17.81 10.69 -11.38
N GLY A 135 16.64 10.15 -11.09
CA GLY A 135 16.39 9.40 -9.89
C GLY A 135 15.40 8.29 -10.17
N ARG A 136 15.48 7.22 -9.38
CA ARG A 136 14.46 6.18 -9.34
C ARG A 136 13.54 6.46 -8.18
N GLY A 137 12.24 6.50 -8.46
CA GLY A 137 11.23 6.61 -7.45
C GLY A 137 10.27 5.43 -7.51
N PHE A 138 9.47 5.29 -6.47
CA PHE A 138 8.44 4.27 -6.39
C PHE A 138 7.08 4.94 -6.33
N PHE A 139 6.14 4.47 -7.15
CA PHE A 139 4.75 4.87 -7.03
C PHE A 139 4.02 3.86 -6.16
N PHE A 140 3.51 4.33 -5.05
CA PHE A 140 2.42 3.68 -4.37
C PHE A 140 1.11 4.15 -5.01
N PHE A 141 0.23 3.22 -5.34
CA PHE A 141 -1.09 3.57 -5.86
C PHE A 141 -1.95 4.12 -4.71
N GLY A 142 -1.91 5.42 -4.54
CA GLY A 142 -2.55 6.15 -3.47
C GLY A 142 -1.95 7.54 -3.34
N PRO A 143 -2.39 8.33 -2.34
CA PRO A 143 -1.76 9.63 -2.09
C PRO A 143 -0.30 9.41 -1.72
N MET A 144 0.58 10.14 -2.38
CA MET A 144 2.01 10.09 -2.16
C MET A 144 2.33 10.47 -0.70
N PRO A 145 3.16 9.69 0.03
CA PRO A 145 3.57 10.05 1.38
C PRO A 145 4.12 11.48 1.45
N GLN A 146 3.83 12.17 2.54
CA GLN A 146 4.24 13.58 2.74
C GLN A 146 5.74 13.76 2.54
N ALA A 147 6.55 12.87 3.12
CA ALA A 147 8.01 12.90 2.99
C ALA A 147 8.48 12.84 1.52
N TYR A 148 7.78 12.06 0.71
CA TYR A 148 8.07 11.94 -0.72
C TYR A 148 7.69 13.21 -1.48
N ARG A 149 6.57 13.83 -1.13
CA ARG A 149 6.14 15.11 -1.70
C ARG A 149 7.12 16.24 -1.38
N ASP A 150 7.61 16.26 -0.15
CA ASP A 150 8.56 17.28 0.30
C ASP A 150 9.91 17.12 -0.40
N MET A 151 10.38 15.89 -0.58
CA MET A 151 11.60 15.59 -1.32
C MET A 151 11.51 15.97 -2.80
N MET A 152 10.37 15.74 -3.44
CA MET A 152 10.09 16.14 -4.82
C MET A 152 10.05 17.66 -4.97
N ARG A 153 9.52 18.34 -3.97
CA ARG A 153 9.42 19.82 -3.93
C ARG A 153 10.80 20.46 -3.82
N GLU A 154 11.69 19.92 -3.00
CA GLU A 154 13.07 20.40 -2.89
C GLU A 154 13.85 20.20 -4.20
N SER A 155 13.63 19.08 -4.87
CA SER A 155 14.27 18.79 -6.15
C SER A 155 13.82 19.77 -7.25
N SER A 156 12.54 20.12 -7.27
CA SER A 156 12.00 21.10 -8.23
C SER A 156 12.55 22.50 -8.01
N ASN A 157 12.62 22.93 -6.75
CA ASN A 157 13.15 24.27 -6.40
C ASN A 157 14.65 24.37 -6.74
N ARG A 158 15.39 23.27 -6.59
CA ARG A 158 16.81 23.23 -6.93
C ARG A 158 17.07 23.29 -8.45
N ALA A 159 16.14 22.73 -9.24
CA ALA A 159 16.23 22.75 -10.70
C ALA A 159 15.92 24.17 -11.26
N GLU A 160 15.02 24.90 -10.63
CA GLU A 160 14.69 26.28 -11.04
C GLU A 160 15.80 27.25 -10.70
N ASP A 161 16.50 27.06 -9.58
CA ASP A 161 17.61 27.94 -9.17
C ASP A 161 18.84 27.81 -10.10
N VAL A 162 19.08 26.62 -10.64
CA VAL A 162 20.15 26.40 -11.63
C VAL A 162 19.81 27.01 -13.00
N SER A 163 18.54 27.12 -13.32
CA SER A 163 18.06 27.69 -14.58
C SER A 163 18.09 29.22 -14.58
N SER A 164 18.08 29.87 -13.43
CA SER A 164 18.07 31.32 -13.31
C SER A 164 19.46 31.96 -13.27
N HIS A 165 20.54 31.17 -13.26
CA HIS A 165 21.94 31.65 -13.18
C HIS A 165 22.74 31.44 -14.49
N ARG A 166 22.05 31.30 -15.63
CA ARG A 166 22.69 31.30 -16.97
C ARG A 166 22.33 32.51 -17.78
#